data_17e2343f152f885d8c8ba4fec796f939
#
_entry.id   17e2343f152f885d8c8ba4fec796f939
#
_cell.length_a   1.000
_cell.length_b   1.000
_cell.length_c   1.000
_cell.angle_alpha   90.00
_cell.angle_beta   90.00
_cell.angle_gamma   90.00
#
_symmetry.space_group_name_H-M   'P 1'
#
loop_
_entity.id
_entity.type
_entity.pdbx_description
1 polymer ?
#
loop_
_entity_poly.entity_id
_entity_poly.type
_entity_poly.pdbx_seq_one_letter_code
_entity_poly.pdbx_strand_id
1 'polypeptide(L)'
;MLLKLSLSSLYARLVTVGMTVIAISFSLMLYMSVEKLRTSAYTSFTDTISQTDLIIGARASSVQLMLYSVFRIGNATNNITWESYLDVVNKEEVDWAVPISLGDSHKGFRVMGTNKDFFTRYKYRGGQSINIDKGYLFEDLYDVV
;
A
#
# COMPACT_ATOMS: atom_id res chain seq x y z
N MET A 1 -45.80 22.59 29.99
CA MET A 1 -45.70 21.85 31.22
C MET A 1 -44.82 20.57 31.08
N LEU A 2 -45.03 19.80 30.02
CA LEU A 2 -44.26 18.55 29.75
C LEU A 2 -42.76 18.76 29.58
N LEU A 3 -42.32 19.80 28.85
CA LEU A 3 -40.88 20.11 28.66
C LEU A 3 -40.15 20.43 29.96
N LYS A 4 -40.77 21.13 30.93
CA LYS A 4 -40.15 21.39 32.23
C LYS A 4 -40.02 20.14 33.09
N LEU A 5 -40.96 19.21 33.02
CA LEU A 5 -40.91 17.93 33.68
C LEU A 5 -39.83 17.03 33.10
N SER A 6 -39.70 17.01 31.78
CA SER A 6 -38.64 16.27 31.08
C SER A 6 -37.22 16.77 31.43
N LEU A 7 -37.03 18.10 31.43
CA LEU A 7 -35.76 18.70 31.86
C LEU A 7 -35.41 18.42 33.33
N SER A 8 -36.39 18.50 34.22
CA SER A 8 -36.18 18.17 35.64
C SER A 8 -35.81 16.72 35.86
N SER A 9 -36.40 15.79 35.11
CA SER A 9 -36.07 14.36 35.13
C SER A 9 -34.66 14.11 34.57
N LEU A 10 -34.24 14.84 33.56
CA LEU A 10 -32.87 14.79 33.01
C LEU A 10 -31.84 15.24 34.06
N TYR A 11 -32.09 16.32 34.77
CA TYR A 11 -31.20 16.79 35.83
C TYR A 11 -31.04 15.78 36.98
N ALA A 12 -32.09 15.10 37.36
CA ALA A 12 -32.07 14.06 38.41
C ALA A 12 -31.24 12.81 38.00
N ARG A 13 -31.08 12.58 36.68
CA ARG A 13 -30.35 11.46 36.13
C ARG A 13 -29.09 11.87 35.32
N LEU A 14 -28.50 13.01 35.64
CA LEU A 14 -27.42 13.65 34.87
C LEU A 14 -26.22 12.72 34.71
N VAL A 15 -25.87 11.95 35.71
CA VAL A 15 -24.78 10.97 35.68
C VAL A 15 -25.06 9.86 34.65
N THR A 16 -26.30 9.29 34.71
CA THR A 16 -26.66 8.20 33.78
C THR A 16 -26.74 8.69 32.34
N VAL A 17 -27.32 9.87 32.12
CA VAL A 17 -27.37 10.49 30.76
C VAL A 17 -25.97 10.85 30.28
N GLY A 18 -25.11 11.39 31.14
CA GLY A 18 -23.71 11.67 30.80
C GLY A 18 -22.93 10.43 30.37
N MET A 19 -23.08 9.34 31.14
CA MET A 19 -22.44 8.06 30.80
C MET A 19 -22.94 7.46 29.48
N THR A 20 -24.23 7.55 29.18
CA THR A 20 -24.76 7.09 27.89
C THR A 20 -24.26 7.93 26.73
N VAL A 21 -24.20 9.25 26.87
CA VAL A 21 -23.62 10.14 25.85
C VAL A 21 -22.14 9.85 25.61
N ILE A 22 -21.36 9.66 26.67
CA ILE A 22 -19.95 9.29 26.55
C ILE A 22 -19.80 7.95 25.83
N ALA A 23 -20.59 6.94 26.19
CA ALA A 23 -20.53 5.62 25.57
C ALA A 23 -20.86 5.69 24.07
N ILE A 24 -21.90 6.42 23.69
CA ILE A 24 -22.28 6.61 22.28
C ILE A 24 -21.18 7.38 21.53
N SER A 25 -20.66 8.45 22.13
CA SER A 25 -19.57 9.25 21.51
C SER A 25 -18.33 8.42 21.28
N PHE A 26 -17.95 7.58 22.24
CA PHE A 26 -16.81 6.68 22.11
C PHE A 26 -17.02 5.63 21.03
N SER A 27 -18.22 5.06 20.95
CA SER A 27 -18.59 4.12 19.87
C SER A 27 -18.51 4.75 18.49
N LEU A 28 -19.05 5.95 18.33
CA LEU A 28 -18.98 6.70 17.06
C LEU A 28 -17.54 7.06 16.69
N MET A 29 -16.74 7.48 17.68
CA MET A 29 -15.33 7.78 17.48
C MET A 29 -14.55 6.56 16.99
N LEU A 30 -14.76 5.39 17.59
CA LEU A 30 -14.15 4.14 17.16
C LEU A 30 -14.58 3.77 15.75
N TYR A 31 -15.86 3.85 15.45
CA TYR A 31 -16.40 3.56 14.11
C TYR A 31 -15.74 4.46 13.04
N MET A 32 -15.72 5.76 13.26
CA MET A 32 -15.09 6.72 12.34
C MET A 32 -13.58 6.48 12.19
N SER A 33 -12.90 6.12 13.28
CA SER A 33 -11.47 5.81 13.26
C SER A 33 -11.15 4.58 12.41
N VAL A 34 -11.93 3.52 12.57
CA VAL A 34 -11.78 2.29 11.78
C VAL A 34 -12.04 2.56 10.29
N GLU A 35 -13.11 3.30 9.98
CA GLU A 35 -13.43 3.63 8.58
C GLU A 35 -12.35 4.50 7.94
N LYS A 36 -11.82 5.47 8.68
CA LYS A 36 -10.70 6.30 8.21
C LYS A 36 -9.42 5.48 7.98
N LEU A 37 -9.10 4.56 8.88
CA LEU A 37 -7.96 3.65 8.71
C LEU A 37 -8.14 2.76 7.47
N ARG A 38 -9.32 2.19 7.30
CA ARG A 38 -9.65 1.35 6.14
C ARG A 38 -9.48 2.12 4.83
N THR A 39 -10.06 3.31 4.74
CA THR A 39 -9.98 4.15 3.54
C THR A 39 -8.54 4.59 3.27
N SER A 40 -7.80 5.01 4.32
CA SER A 40 -6.40 5.41 4.17
C SER A 40 -5.50 4.24 3.74
N ALA A 41 -5.74 3.05 4.26
CA ALA A 41 -5.00 1.85 3.84
C ALA A 41 -5.26 1.53 2.37
N TYR A 42 -6.52 1.60 1.94
CA TYR A 42 -6.90 1.34 0.55
C TYR A 42 -6.30 2.37 -0.41
N THR A 43 -6.41 3.66 -0.11
CA THR A 43 -5.80 4.74 -0.92
C THR A 43 -4.29 4.64 -0.97
N SER A 44 -3.64 4.40 0.16
CA SER A 44 -2.18 4.23 0.19
C SER A 44 -1.71 3.05 -0.65
N PHE A 45 -2.48 1.96 -0.66
CA PHE A 45 -2.20 0.80 -1.50
C PHE A 45 -2.35 1.15 -2.99
N THR A 46 -3.49 1.74 -3.37
CA THR A 46 -3.76 2.13 -4.76
C THR A 46 -2.75 3.17 -5.26
N ASP A 47 -2.36 4.11 -4.41
CA ASP A 47 -1.37 5.13 -4.75
C ASP A 47 0.05 4.57 -4.92
N THR A 48 0.38 3.48 -4.22
CA THR A 48 1.71 2.86 -4.31
C THR A 48 1.92 2.12 -5.63
N ILE A 49 0.87 1.57 -6.22
CA ILE A 49 0.90 0.79 -7.47
C ILE A 49 0.11 1.47 -8.59
N SER A 50 0.09 2.81 -8.60
CA SER A 50 -0.60 3.57 -9.64
C SER A 50 -0.20 3.13 -11.05
N GLN A 51 -1.19 2.84 -11.89
CA GLN A 51 -1.00 2.43 -13.29
C GLN A 51 -0.35 1.04 -13.50
N THR A 52 -0.40 0.17 -12.50
CA THR A 52 0.00 -1.23 -12.66
C THR A 52 -1.24 -2.10 -12.53
N ASP A 53 -1.61 -2.79 -13.61
CA ASP A 53 -2.84 -3.60 -13.65
C ASP A 53 -2.65 -4.97 -13.00
N LEU A 54 -1.46 -5.55 -13.10
CA LEU A 54 -1.20 -6.91 -12.65
C LEU A 54 0.21 -7.07 -12.07
N ILE A 55 0.31 -7.81 -10.98
CA ILE A 55 1.57 -8.24 -10.38
C ILE A 55 1.65 -9.75 -10.52
N ILE A 56 2.69 -10.22 -11.18
CA ILE A 56 2.96 -11.64 -11.40
C ILE A 56 4.17 -12.07 -10.59
N GLY A 57 4.06 -13.18 -9.90
CA GLY A 57 5.17 -13.76 -9.14
C GLY A 57 5.09 -15.27 -9.07
N ALA A 58 6.09 -15.89 -8.46
CA ALA A 58 6.09 -17.32 -8.21
C ALA A 58 4.90 -17.72 -7.32
N ARG A 59 4.50 -19.00 -7.40
CA ARG A 59 3.37 -19.51 -6.64
C ARG A 59 3.57 -19.28 -5.13
N ALA A 60 2.83 -18.31 -4.60
CA ALA A 60 2.82 -17.91 -3.20
C ALA A 60 1.40 -17.41 -2.84
N SER A 61 1.17 -17.04 -1.59
CA SER A 61 -0.08 -16.36 -1.24
C SER A 61 -0.13 -14.96 -1.85
N SER A 62 -1.30 -14.49 -2.23
CA SER A 62 -1.50 -13.14 -2.78
C SER A 62 -1.01 -12.05 -1.83
N VAL A 63 -1.17 -12.26 -0.52
CA VAL A 63 -0.68 -11.33 0.51
C VAL A 63 0.86 -11.29 0.53
N GLN A 64 1.52 -12.44 0.43
CA GLN A 64 2.98 -12.51 0.40
C GLN A 64 3.55 -11.87 -0.86
N LEU A 65 2.93 -12.12 -2.01
CA LEU A 65 3.31 -11.49 -3.28
C LEU A 65 3.19 -9.96 -3.19
N MET A 66 2.11 -9.48 -2.60
CA MET A 66 1.86 -8.05 -2.40
C MET A 66 2.87 -7.42 -1.43
N LEU A 67 3.14 -8.06 -0.29
CA LEU A 67 4.11 -7.57 0.68
C LEU A 67 5.51 -7.46 0.06
N TYR A 68 5.90 -8.44 -0.75
CA TYR A 68 7.19 -8.48 -1.40
C TYR A 68 7.30 -7.44 -2.53
N SER A 69 6.36 -7.43 -3.47
CA SER A 69 6.46 -6.60 -4.69
C SER A 69 6.16 -5.12 -4.45
N VAL A 70 5.18 -4.82 -3.60
CA VAL A 70 4.71 -3.45 -3.35
C VAL A 70 5.42 -2.83 -2.15
N PHE A 71 5.38 -3.51 -1.01
CA PHE A 71 5.95 -2.99 0.24
C PHE A 71 7.43 -3.34 0.43
N ARG A 72 7.97 -4.24 -0.39
CA ARG A 72 9.37 -4.69 -0.33
C ARG A 72 9.76 -5.29 1.02
N ILE A 73 8.78 -5.93 1.68
CA ILE A 73 8.89 -6.56 2.99
C ILE A 73 8.93 -8.07 2.82
N GLY A 74 9.81 -8.72 3.58
CA GLY A 74 9.98 -10.18 3.57
C GLY A 74 10.96 -10.67 2.51
N ASN A 75 11.11 -11.99 2.42
CA ASN A 75 11.95 -12.66 1.43
C ASN A 75 11.06 -13.44 0.48
N ALA A 76 11.45 -13.51 -0.79
CA ALA A 76 10.80 -14.39 -1.74
C ALA A 76 11.10 -15.83 -1.37
N THR A 77 10.07 -16.63 -1.19
CA THR A 77 10.19 -18.08 -0.99
C THR A 77 10.52 -18.78 -2.30
N ASN A 78 10.04 -18.25 -3.41
CA ASN A 78 10.28 -18.74 -4.75
C ASN A 78 10.41 -17.57 -5.72
N ASN A 79 11.22 -17.74 -6.76
CA ASN A 79 11.37 -16.76 -7.84
C ASN A 79 10.76 -17.31 -9.12
N ILE A 80 10.35 -16.42 -10.02
CA ILE A 80 10.06 -16.77 -11.41
C ILE A 80 11.37 -16.88 -12.18
N THR A 81 11.41 -17.79 -13.16
CA THR A 81 12.55 -17.89 -14.08
C THR A 81 12.53 -16.75 -15.08
N TRP A 82 13.70 -16.43 -15.64
CA TRP A 82 13.80 -15.44 -16.71
C TRP A 82 12.99 -15.82 -17.96
N GLU A 83 12.92 -17.11 -18.26
CA GLU A 83 12.10 -17.66 -19.33
C GLU A 83 10.62 -17.38 -19.12
N SER A 84 10.11 -17.64 -17.91
CA SER A 84 8.71 -17.31 -17.56
C SER A 84 8.41 -15.81 -17.65
N TYR A 85 9.37 -14.95 -17.34
CA TYR A 85 9.24 -13.51 -17.53
C TYR A 85 9.10 -13.16 -19.02
N LEU A 86 9.97 -13.73 -19.88
CA LEU A 86 9.92 -13.52 -21.31
C LEU A 86 8.60 -14.02 -21.93
N ASP A 87 8.08 -15.15 -21.46
CA ASP A 87 6.78 -15.67 -21.90
C ASP A 87 5.62 -14.71 -21.60
N VAL A 88 5.72 -13.97 -20.50
CA VAL A 88 4.72 -12.95 -20.14
C VAL A 88 4.87 -11.71 -21.01
N VAL A 89 6.08 -11.19 -21.17
CA VAL A 89 6.35 -9.95 -21.92
C VAL A 89 5.98 -10.09 -23.41
N ASN A 90 6.14 -11.29 -23.98
CA ASN A 90 5.88 -11.53 -25.39
C ASN A 90 4.39 -11.76 -25.71
N LYS A 91 3.49 -11.68 -24.74
CA LYS A 91 2.05 -11.78 -25.01
C LYS A 91 1.52 -10.48 -25.59
N GLU A 92 0.62 -10.59 -26.58
CA GLU A 92 0.01 -9.44 -27.26
C GLU A 92 -0.78 -8.53 -26.33
N GLU A 93 -1.30 -9.07 -25.22
CA GLU A 93 -2.09 -8.33 -24.24
C GLU A 93 -1.24 -7.54 -23.25
N VAL A 94 0.09 -7.70 -23.27
CA VAL A 94 1.02 -7.03 -22.34
C VAL A 94 1.70 -5.87 -23.03
N ASP A 95 1.32 -4.65 -22.66
CA ASP A 95 1.94 -3.43 -23.17
C ASP A 95 3.36 -3.23 -22.62
N TRP A 96 3.54 -3.50 -21.32
CA TRP A 96 4.85 -3.44 -20.68
C TRP A 96 4.91 -4.33 -19.43
N ALA A 97 6.10 -4.77 -19.08
CA ALA A 97 6.37 -5.44 -17.83
C ALA A 97 7.74 -5.07 -17.27
N VAL A 98 7.80 -4.84 -15.98
CA VAL A 98 9.02 -4.46 -15.27
C VAL A 98 9.41 -5.59 -14.32
N PRO A 99 10.59 -6.20 -14.48
CA PRO A 99 11.07 -7.22 -13.57
C PRO A 99 11.54 -6.57 -12.26
N ILE A 100 11.17 -7.18 -11.13
CA ILE A 100 11.63 -6.77 -9.81
C ILE A 100 12.22 -7.98 -9.10
N SER A 101 13.47 -7.86 -8.68
CA SER A 101 14.16 -8.83 -7.84
C SER A 101 14.69 -8.12 -6.61
N LEU A 102 14.34 -8.61 -5.44
CA LEU A 102 14.87 -8.07 -4.18
C LEU A 102 16.02 -8.93 -3.71
N GLY A 103 17.19 -8.33 -3.65
CA GLY A 103 18.41 -8.92 -3.15
C GLY A 103 18.61 -8.71 -1.65
N ASP A 104 19.85 -8.88 -1.24
CA ASP A 104 20.30 -8.63 0.13
C ASP A 104 20.33 -7.14 0.45
N SER A 105 20.65 -6.78 1.67
CA SER A 105 20.71 -5.37 2.10
C SER A 105 22.14 -4.84 2.00
N HIS A 106 22.28 -3.60 1.52
CA HIS A 106 23.52 -2.84 1.58
C HIS A 106 23.33 -1.61 2.47
N LYS A 107 24.14 -1.47 3.50
CA LYS A 107 24.07 -0.39 4.49
C LYS A 107 22.67 -0.17 5.11
N GLY A 108 21.91 -1.25 5.30
CA GLY A 108 20.55 -1.20 5.85
C GLY A 108 19.44 -0.92 4.83
N PHE A 109 19.78 -0.69 3.57
CA PHE A 109 18.83 -0.51 2.48
C PHE A 109 18.75 -1.79 1.65
N ARG A 110 17.55 -2.19 1.27
CA ARG A 110 17.34 -3.36 0.45
C ARG A 110 17.72 -3.07 -1.01
N VAL A 111 18.56 -3.92 -1.58
CA VAL A 111 18.93 -3.80 -3.00
C VAL A 111 17.81 -4.38 -3.86
N MET A 112 17.42 -3.65 -4.88
CA MET A 112 16.41 -4.05 -5.86
C MET A 112 17.04 -4.10 -7.26
N GLY A 113 17.02 -5.28 -7.86
CA GLY A 113 17.34 -5.45 -9.27
C GLY A 113 16.10 -5.18 -10.14
N THR A 114 16.26 -4.36 -11.15
CA THR A 114 15.21 -4.00 -12.11
C THR A 114 15.82 -3.52 -13.42
N ASN A 115 14.98 -3.12 -14.39
CA ASN A 115 15.42 -2.48 -15.64
C ASN A 115 15.14 -0.97 -15.66
N LYS A 116 15.59 -0.27 -16.69
CA LYS A 116 15.39 1.19 -16.86
C LYS A 116 13.91 1.57 -16.96
N ASP A 117 13.06 0.66 -17.43
CA ASP A 117 11.63 0.88 -17.56
C ASP A 117 10.96 1.11 -16.22
N PHE A 118 11.53 0.61 -15.12
CA PHE A 118 11.05 0.88 -13.77
C PHE A 118 10.95 2.39 -13.50
N PHE A 119 11.93 3.17 -13.90
CA PHE A 119 11.97 4.62 -13.65
C PHE A 119 11.01 5.41 -14.55
N THR A 120 10.72 4.90 -15.72
CA THR A 120 9.83 5.56 -16.69
C THR A 120 8.38 5.14 -16.56
N ARG A 121 8.13 3.86 -16.29
CA ARG A 121 6.78 3.25 -16.26
C ARG A 121 6.18 3.22 -14.87
N TYR A 122 6.98 2.98 -13.83
CA TYR A 122 6.45 2.94 -12.47
C TYR A 122 6.02 4.33 -12.01
N LYS A 123 4.77 4.43 -11.55
CA LYS A 123 4.17 5.65 -11.04
C LYS A 123 3.70 5.43 -9.60
N TYR A 124 3.85 6.44 -8.79
CA TYR A 124 3.38 6.45 -7.40
C TYR A 124 2.55 7.70 -7.11
N ARG A 125 1.83 7.74 -6.02
CA ARG A 125 1.04 8.89 -5.56
C ARG A 125 0.20 9.56 -6.67
N GLY A 126 -0.67 8.75 -7.31
CA GLY A 126 -1.57 9.30 -8.33
C GLY A 126 -0.89 9.69 -9.65
N GLY A 127 0.23 9.05 -9.98
CA GLY A 127 0.86 9.20 -11.30
C GLY A 127 2.19 9.96 -11.32
N GLN A 128 2.80 10.21 -10.17
CA GLN A 128 4.13 10.82 -10.11
C GLN A 128 5.21 9.86 -10.56
N SER A 129 6.16 10.33 -11.37
CA SER A 129 7.33 9.56 -11.78
C SER A 129 8.43 9.61 -10.74
N ILE A 130 9.24 8.56 -10.67
CA ILE A 130 10.48 8.56 -9.89
C ILE A 130 11.43 9.59 -10.47
N ASN A 131 11.91 10.48 -9.64
CA ASN A 131 12.95 11.45 -10.03
C ASN A 131 14.24 11.15 -9.25
N ILE A 132 15.36 11.19 -9.93
CA ILE A 132 16.68 11.00 -9.32
C ILE A 132 17.17 12.37 -8.86
N ASP A 133 17.37 12.53 -7.56
CA ASP A 133 17.84 13.79 -6.97
C ASP A 133 19.35 14.01 -7.24
N LYS A 134 20.13 12.94 -7.18
CA LYS A 134 21.58 12.95 -7.42
C LYS A 134 22.01 11.66 -8.11
N GLY A 135 22.90 11.78 -9.10
CA GLY A 135 23.43 10.65 -9.84
C GLY A 135 22.77 10.48 -11.22
N TYR A 136 23.01 9.33 -11.80
CA TYR A 136 22.53 8.95 -13.12
C TYR A 136 21.85 7.58 -13.04
N LEU A 137 20.96 7.29 -14.00
CA LEU A 137 20.44 5.95 -14.17
C LEU A 137 21.59 4.99 -14.51
N PHE A 138 21.51 3.78 -13.99
CA PHE A 138 22.49 2.74 -14.30
C PHE A 138 22.52 2.45 -15.82
N GLU A 139 23.73 2.29 -16.35
CA GLU A 139 23.96 1.96 -17.76
C GLU A 139 24.52 0.55 -17.90
N ASP A 140 25.29 0.09 -16.94
CA ASP A 140 25.92 -1.23 -16.91
C ASP A 140 25.32 -2.13 -15.81
N LEU A 141 25.62 -3.42 -15.88
CA LEU A 141 25.12 -4.49 -15.01
C LEU A 141 25.49 -4.28 -13.54
N TYR A 142 26.59 -3.62 -13.26
CA TYR A 142 27.10 -3.40 -11.89
C TYR A 142 26.84 -1.98 -11.36
N ASP A 143 26.16 -1.17 -12.13
CA ASP A 143 25.81 0.18 -11.68
C ASP A 143 24.67 0.15 -10.67
N VAL A 144 24.72 1.05 -9.71
CA VAL A 144 23.67 1.29 -8.72
C VAL A 144 23.28 2.76 -8.68
N VAL A 145 22.03 3.04 -8.37
CA VAL A 145 21.45 4.39 -8.27
C VAL A 145 21.09 4.70 -6.83
#